data_10084b98d7d8361ecfc0aa98d04721d4
#
_entry.id   10084b98d7d8361ecfc0aa98d04721d4
#
_cell.length_a   1.000
_cell.length_b   1.000
_cell.length_c   1.000
_cell.angle_alpha   90.00
_cell.angle_beta   90.00
_cell.angle_gamma   90.00
#
_symmetry.space_group_name_H-M   'P 1'
#
loop_
_entity.id
_entity.type
_entity.pdbx_description
1 polymer ?
#
loop_
_entity_poly.entity_id
_entity_poly.type
_entity_poly.pdbx_seq_one_letter_code
_entity_poly.pdbx_strand_id
1 'polypeptide(L)'
;MFSLVQNFICTKDSRLEVVKRNSVKLGDTFPDTDFYINYNSENNNFGIIRDSYKENISKINFYNELTKDWALVTLSLVKQVKTPYVMFICEDMEVNCSKEHMESTLSEFFDKDFDYMFLSKIGAYTQQKFIDGY
;
A
#
# COMPACT_ATOMS: atom_id res chain seq x y z
N MET A 1 13.39 -1.64 -7.55
CA MET A 1 13.12 -0.59 -6.53
C MET A 1 11.71 -0.05 -6.75
N PHE A 2 10.90 0.04 -5.71
CA PHE A 2 9.52 0.52 -5.76
C PHE A 2 9.21 1.39 -4.54
N SER A 3 8.13 2.16 -4.63
CA SER A 3 7.52 2.86 -3.49
C SER A 3 6.12 2.33 -3.22
N LEU A 4 5.67 2.41 -1.98
CA LEU A 4 4.34 1.98 -1.59
C LEU A 4 3.41 3.19 -1.46
N VAL A 5 2.23 3.09 -2.04
CA VAL A 5 1.19 4.13 -2.01
C VAL A 5 -0.09 3.58 -1.40
N GLN A 6 -0.65 4.32 -0.44
CA GLN A 6 -1.98 4.09 0.12
C GLN A 6 -2.77 5.41 0.17
N ASN A 7 -4.05 5.35 -0.18
CA ASN A 7 -4.98 6.44 0.06
C ASN A 7 -6.27 5.84 0.60
N PHE A 8 -6.65 6.17 1.84
CA PHE A 8 -7.74 5.48 2.51
C PHE A 8 -8.45 6.32 3.57
N ILE A 9 -9.56 5.79 4.04
CA ILE A 9 -10.33 6.26 5.18
C ILE A 9 -10.73 5.06 6.05
N CYS A 10 -10.65 5.19 7.36
CA CYS A 10 -11.11 4.19 8.32
C CYS A 10 -12.21 4.79 9.20
N THR A 11 -13.45 4.45 8.92
CA THR A 11 -14.63 4.96 9.64
C THR A 11 -15.15 4.00 10.69
N LYS A 12 -14.72 2.73 10.67
CA LYS A 12 -15.17 1.67 11.58
C LYS A 12 -14.08 1.31 12.56
N ASP A 13 -14.40 1.32 13.85
CA ASP A 13 -13.46 0.93 14.91
C ASP A 13 -12.96 -0.52 14.76
N SER A 14 -13.81 -1.43 14.25
CA SER A 14 -13.41 -2.79 13.95
C SER A 14 -12.30 -2.92 12.91
N ARG A 15 -12.15 -1.95 12.02
CA ARG A 15 -11.08 -1.89 11.03
C ARG A 15 -9.81 -1.21 11.56
N LEU A 16 -9.93 -0.41 12.61
CA LEU A 16 -8.79 0.31 13.18
C LEU A 16 -7.67 -0.63 13.63
N GLU A 17 -8.02 -1.73 14.28
CA GLU A 17 -7.04 -2.74 14.71
C GLU A 17 -6.37 -3.46 13.53
N VAL A 18 -7.09 -3.68 12.43
CA VAL A 18 -6.52 -4.23 11.18
C VAL A 18 -5.52 -3.25 10.59
N VAL A 19 -5.87 -1.97 10.50
CA VAL A 19 -4.99 -0.90 9.99
C VAL A 19 -3.71 -0.77 10.82
N LYS A 20 -3.83 -0.82 12.15
CA LYS A 20 -2.68 -0.78 13.07
C LYS A 20 -1.75 -1.98 12.88
N ARG A 21 -2.31 -3.20 12.82
CA ARG A 21 -1.49 -4.40 12.54
C ARG A 21 -0.80 -4.32 11.18
N ASN A 22 -1.49 -3.79 10.18
CA ASN A 22 -0.92 -3.61 8.85
C ASN A 22 0.26 -2.64 8.86
N SER A 23 0.20 -1.54 9.60
CA SER A 23 1.33 -0.60 9.70
C SER A 23 2.60 -1.28 10.24
N VAL A 24 2.47 -2.15 11.24
CA VAL A 24 3.58 -2.95 11.77
C VAL A 24 4.14 -3.89 10.70
N LYS A 25 3.26 -4.72 10.10
CA LYS A 25 3.66 -5.69 9.08
C LYS A 25 4.30 -5.04 7.85
N LEU A 26 3.80 -3.90 7.42
CA LEU A 26 4.36 -3.15 6.30
C LEU A 26 5.76 -2.64 6.61
N GLY A 27 5.97 -2.07 7.81
CA GLY A 27 7.29 -1.64 8.25
C GLY A 27 8.29 -2.78 8.34
N ASP A 28 7.87 -3.94 8.89
CA ASP A 28 8.70 -5.14 9.01
C ASP A 28 9.04 -5.77 7.65
N THR A 29 8.05 -5.80 6.72
CA THR A 29 8.23 -6.42 5.42
C THR A 29 9.04 -5.55 4.46
N PHE A 30 8.87 -4.23 4.55
CA PHE A 30 9.46 -3.26 3.62
C PHE A 30 10.25 -2.15 4.33
N PRO A 31 11.27 -2.47 5.16
CA PRO A 31 11.95 -1.50 6.04
C PRO A 31 12.66 -0.37 5.28
N ASP A 32 13.08 -0.61 4.05
CA ASP A 32 13.84 0.33 3.22
C ASP A 32 13.02 0.99 2.11
N THR A 33 11.72 0.74 2.07
CA THR A 33 10.81 1.26 1.05
C THR A 33 10.27 2.64 1.44
N ASP A 34 10.15 3.54 0.47
CA ASP A 34 9.49 4.83 0.66
C ASP A 34 7.96 4.65 0.61
N PHE A 35 7.28 5.13 1.65
CA PHE A 35 5.83 5.10 1.77
C PHE A 35 5.23 6.48 1.53
N TYR A 36 4.17 6.53 0.74
CA TYR A 36 3.35 7.71 0.47
C TYR A 36 1.91 7.39 0.87
N ILE A 37 1.52 7.87 2.04
CA ILE A 37 0.25 7.51 2.68
C ILE A 37 -0.60 8.76 2.81
N ASN A 38 -1.83 8.72 2.29
CA ASN A 38 -2.83 9.73 2.59
C ASN A 38 -4.00 9.14 3.37
N TYR A 39 -4.31 9.76 4.50
CA TYR A 39 -5.52 9.46 5.26
C TYR A 39 -6.56 10.54 5.00
N ASN A 40 -7.60 10.19 4.25
CA ASN A 40 -8.58 11.14 3.71
C ASN A 40 -9.73 11.38 4.69
N SER A 41 -9.43 11.70 5.95
CA SER A 41 -10.41 12.07 6.96
C SER A 41 -9.79 12.80 8.15
N GLU A 42 -10.58 13.59 8.83
CA GLU A 42 -10.26 14.19 10.15
C GLU A 42 -11.11 13.55 11.28
N ASN A 43 -11.55 12.32 11.10
CA ASN A 43 -12.32 11.61 12.13
C ASN A 43 -11.45 11.26 13.36
N ASN A 44 -12.07 10.69 14.39
CA ASN A 44 -11.42 10.36 15.66
C ASN A 44 -10.25 9.36 15.50
N ASN A 45 -10.20 8.61 14.40
CA ASN A 45 -9.15 7.62 14.15
C ASN A 45 -7.88 8.23 13.53
N PHE A 46 -7.93 9.48 13.02
CA PHE A 46 -6.81 10.12 12.34
C PHE A 46 -5.52 10.10 13.14
N GLY A 47 -5.56 10.59 14.40
CA GLY A 47 -4.38 10.67 15.26
C GLY A 47 -3.78 9.29 15.54
N ILE A 48 -4.62 8.30 15.83
CA ILE A 48 -4.20 6.92 16.14
C ILE A 48 -3.52 6.29 14.92
N ILE A 49 -4.11 6.45 13.74
CA ILE A 49 -3.57 5.89 12.48
C ILE A 49 -2.26 6.57 12.12
N ARG A 50 -2.22 7.91 12.13
CA ARG A 50 -0.99 8.67 11.86
C ARG A 50 0.15 8.23 12.76
N ASP A 51 -0.08 8.12 14.05
CA ASP A 51 0.93 7.78 15.02
C ASP A 51 1.42 6.34 14.85
N SER A 52 0.49 5.39 14.61
CA SER A 52 0.84 4.00 14.31
C SER A 52 1.71 3.85 13.05
N TYR A 53 1.38 4.56 11.97
CA TYR A 53 2.20 4.52 10.75
C TYR A 53 3.57 5.15 10.96
N LYS A 54 3.65 6.31 11.62
CA LYS A 54 4.94 6.98 11.88
C LYS A 54 5.84 6.23 12.86
N GLU A 55 5.27 5.47 13.77
CA GLU A 55 6.02 4.63 14.70
C GLU A 55 6.64 3.40 14.00
N ASN A 56 5.94 2.80 13.05
CA ASN A 56 6.33 1.52 12.48
C ASN A 56 7.03 1.62 11.12
N ILE A 57 6.92 2.74 10.42
CA ILE A 57 7.46 2.92 9.07
C ILE A 57 8.50 4.05 9.07
N SER A 58 9.76 3.69 8.83
CA SER A 58 10.89 4.62 8.93
C SER A 58 10.93 5.67 7.83
N LYS A 59 10.55 5.30 6.60
CA LYS A 59 10.57 6.18 5.42
C LYS A 59 9.15 6.51 4.98
N ILE A 60 8.46 7.32 5.78
CA ILE A 60 7.06 7.66 5.54
C ILE A 60 6.85 9.13 5.20
N ASN A 61 6.09 9.37 4.13
CA ASN A 61 5.45 10.62 3.81
C ASN A 61 3.96 10.48 4.11
N PHE A 62 3.51 11.06 5.21
CA PHE A 62 2.12 10.94 5.66
C PHE A 62 1.37 12.25 5.44
N TYR A 63 0.28 12.17 4.70
CA TYR A 63 -0.58 13.29 4.28
C TYR A 63 -1.98 13.16 4.86
N ASN A 64 -2.67 14.29 4.94
CA ASN A 64 -4.09 14.36 5.30
C ASN A 64 -4.81 15.31 4.33
N GLU A 65 -4.79 14.97 3.06
CA GLU A 65 -5.53 15.71 2.04
C GLU A 65 -6.99 15.25 2.02
N LEU A 66 -7.88 16.17 2.34
CA LEU A 66 -9.32 15.95 2.41
C LEU A 66 -9.97 16.38 1.08
N THR A 67 -10.22 15.42 0.22
CA THR A 67 -10.93 15.64 -1.02
C THR A 67 -11.94 14.55 -1.27
N LYS A 68 -13.04 14.91 -1.96
CA LYS A 68 -14.04 13.94 -2.41
C LYS A 68 -13.54 13.12 -3.61
N ASP A 69 -12.53 13.58 -4.30
CA ASP A 69 -11.95 12.89 -5.46
C ASP A 69 -10.74 12.06 -5.05
N TRP A 70 -11.02 10.82 -4.71
CA TRP A 70 -10.01 9.83 -4.32
C TRP A 70 -8.94 9.62 -5.42
N ALA A 71 -9.35 9.64 -6.68
CA ALA A 71 -8.43 9.41 -7.81
C ALA A 71 -7.42 10.55 -7.96
N LEU A 72 -7.83 11.81 -7.78
CA LEU A 72 -6.94 12.96 -7.84
C LEU A 72 -5.88 12.93 -6.72
N VAL A 73 -6.26 12.58 -5.50
CA VAL A 73 -5.29 12.42 -4.40
C VAL A 73 -4.33 11.29 -4.67
N THR A 74 -4.82 10.14 -5.10
CA THR A 74 -3.97 9.00 -5.44
C THR A 74 -2.97 9.36 -6.55
N LEU A 75 -3.43 10.04 -7.59
CA LEU A 75 -2.56 10.54 -8.65
C LEU A 75 -1.51 11.53 -8.13
N SER A 76 -1.89 12.42 -7.21
CA SER A 76 -0.96 13.36 -6.57
C SER A 76 0.14 12.65 -5.78
N LEU A 77 -0.21 11.58 -5.06
CA LEU A 77 0.78 10.75 -4.37
C LEU A 77 1.73 10.06 -5.35
N VAL A 78 1.19 9.44 -6.40
CA VAL A 78 1.99 8.75 -7.43
C VAL A 78 2.97 9.71 -8.11
N LYS A 79 2.57 10.94 -8.39
CA LYS A 79 3.45 11.97 -8.99
C LYS A 79 4.65 12.35 -8.11
N GLN A 80 4.59 12.10 -6.80
CA GLN A 80 5.69 12.37 -5.88
C GLN A 80 6.68 11.19 -5.80
N VAL A 81 6.28 10.00 -6.25
CA VAL A 81 7.10 8.80 -6.25
C VAL A 81 8.30 8.98 -7.20
N LYS A 82 9.49 8.64 -6.71
CA LYS A 82 10.75 8.76 -7.45
C LYS A 82 11.27 7.41 -7.96
N THR A 83 10.66 6.31 -7.54
CA THR A 83 11.03 4.97 -7.98
C THR A 83 10.31 4.61 -9.28
N PRO A 84 10.87 3.68 -10.09
CA PRO A 84 10.25 3.28 -11.36
C PRO A 84 8.93 2.52 -11.21
N TYR A 85 8.69 1.93 -10.04
CA TYR A 85 7.48 1.14 -9.78
C TYR A 85 6.75 1.63 -8.54
N VAL A 86 5.43 1.43 -8.54
CA VAL A 86 4.53 1.73 -7.43
C VAL A 86 3.79 0.48 -7.01
N MET A 87 3.80 0.18 -5.72
CA MET A 87 2.94 -0.83 -5.12
C MET A 87 1.74 -0.15 -4.48
N PHE A 88 0.54 -0.49 -4.94
CA PHE A 88 -0.71 -0.11 -4.27
C PHE A 88 -1.14 -1.21 -3.32
N ILE A 89 -1.47 -0.83 -2.09
CA ILE A 89 -2.03 -1.77 -1.11
C ILE A 89 -3.20 -1.11 -0.39
N CYS A 90 -4.31 -1.83 -0.25
CA CYS A 90 -5.45 -1.34 0.51
C CYS A 90 -5.18 -1.48 2.01
N GLU A 91 -5.77 -0.60 2.80
CA GLU A 91 -5.58 -0.53 4.26
C GLU A 91 -6.07 -1.78 5.01
N ASP A 92 -6.99 -2.51 4.42
CA ASP A 92 -7.59 -3.73 4.95
C ASP A 92 -6.99 -5.03 4.38
N MET A 93 -5.97 -4.91 3.52
CA MET A 93 -5.20 -6.04 3.03
C MET A 93 -4.01 -6.30 3.94
N GLU A 94 -3.98 -7.47 4.57
CA GLU A 94 -2.85 -7.92 5.37
C GLU A 94 -1.79 -8.59 4.49
N VAL A 95 -0.51 -8.26 4.75
CA VAL A 95 0.62 -8.99 4.18
C VAL A 95 0.75 -10.32 4.94
N ASN A 96 0.32 -11.42 4.32
CA ASN A 96 0.27 -12.76 4.92
C ASN A 96 1.33 -13.72 4.37
N CYS A 97 2.45 -13.19 3.89
CA CYS A 97 3.60 -13.98 3.46
C CYS A 97 4.86 -13.57 4.23
N SER A 98 5.88 -14.44 4.19
CA SER A 98 7.17 -14.08 4.75
C SER A 98 7.85 -13.00 3.91
N LYS A 99 8.80 -12.28 4.52
CA LYS A 99 9.62 -11.29 3.83
C LYS A 99 10.37 -11.91 2.65
N GLU A 100 10.95 -13.09 2.85
CA GLU A 100 11.71 -13.81 1.83
C GLU A 100 10.84 -14.18 0.63
N HIS A 101 9.60 -14.60 0.88
CA HIS A 101 8.65 -14.91 -0.19
C HIS A 101 8.27 -13.65 -0.98
N MET A 102 8.02 -12.54 -0.30
CA MET A 102 7.73 -11.26 -0.95
C MET A 102 8.93 -10.78 -1.79
N GLU A 103 10.14 -10.83 -1.24
CA GLU A 103 11.37 -10.45 -1.95
C GLU A 103 11.60 -11.31 -3.20
N SER A 104 11.39 -12.63 -3.11
CA SER A 104 11.49 -13.54 -4.26
C SER A 104 10.46 -13.21 -5.33
N THR A 105 9.20 -12.94 -4.95
CA THR A 105 8.13 -12.59 -5.88
C THR A 105 8.41 -11.27 -6.59
N LEU A 106 8.88 -10.27 -5.87
CA LEU A 106 9.23 -8.96 -6.45
C LEU A 106 10.46 -9.06 -7.36
N SER A 107 11.46 -9.86 -7.00
CA SER A 107 12.62 -10.11 -7.86
C SER A 107 12.18 -10.73 -9.18
N GLU A 108 11.34 -11.75 -9.14
CA GLU A 108 10.80 -12.37 -10.36
C GLU A 108 10.02 -11.36 -11.23
N PHE A 109 9.23 -10.49 -10.61
CA PHE A 109 8.52 -9.44 -11.33
C PHE A 109 9.47 -8.49 -12.06
N PHE A 110 10.52 -8.01 -11.38
CA PHE A 110 11.49 -7.09 -11.98
C PHE A 110 12.34 -7.76 -13.04
N ASP A 111 12.73 -9.02 -12.84
CA ASP A 111 13.57 -9.78 -13.79
C ASP A 111 12.83 -10.09 -15.10
N LYS A 112 11.51 -10.24 -15.04
CA LYS A 112 10.66 -10.50 -16.20
C LYS A 112 10.14 -9.24 -16.90
N ASP A 113 10.46 -8.05 -16.40
CA ASP A 113 10.07 -6.75 -16.95
C ASP A 113 8.55 -6.63 -17.18
N PHE A 114 7.77 -7.06 -16.19
CA PHE A 114 6.32 -6.93 -16.24
C PHE A 114 5.88 -5.49 -15.98
N ASP A 115 4.88 -5.03 -16.71
CA ASP A 115 4.27 -3.71 -16.49
C ASP A 115 3.50 -3.64 -15.17
N TYR A 116 2.83 -4.73 -14.79
CA TYR A 116 2.07 -4.82 -13.53
C TYR A 116 1.92 -6.26 -13.03
N MET A 117 1.67 -6.40 -11.75
CA MET A 117 1.41 -7.67 -11.07
C MET A 117 0.40 -7.50 -9.95
N PHE A 118 -0.48 -8.47 -9.77
CA PHE A 118 -1.36 -8.56 -8.60
C PHE A 118 -0.76 -9.49 -7.54
N LEU A 119 -0.69 -9.00 -6.30
CA LEU A 119 -0.14 -9.74 -5.15
C LEU A 119 -1.21 -10.43 -4.30
N SER A 120 -2.45 -10.49 -4.76
CA SER A 120 -3.56 -11.15 -4.06
C SER A 120 -4.16 -12.27 -4.88
N LYS A 121 -4.84 -13.22 -4.21
CA LYS A 121 -5.59 -14.28 -4.91
C LYS A 121 -6.62 -13.72 -5.87
N ILE A 122 -7.33 -12.66 -5.49
CA ILE A 122 -8.34 -12.01 -6.33
C ILE A 122 -7.66 -11.40 -7.56
N GLY A 123 -6.54 -10.71 -7.35
CA GLY A 123 -5.75 -10.15 -8.44
C GLY A 123 -5.22 -11.22 -9.38
N ALA A 124 -4.69 -12.32 -8.86
CA ALA A 124 -4.22 -13.43 -9.67
C ALA A 124 -5.32 -14.02 -10.56
N TYR A 125 -6.53 -14.21 -10.03
CA TYR A 125 -7.67 -14.65 -10.84
C TYR A 125 -8.07 -13.66 -11.92
N THR A 126 -8.03 -12.38 -11.62
CA THR A 126 -8.34 -11.33 -12.59
C THR A 126 -7.29 -11.29 -13.70
N GLN A 127 -6.02 -11.39 -13.34
CA GLN A 127 -4.91 -11.44 -14.28
C GLN A 127 -5.00 -12.66 -15.20
N GLN A 128 -5.31 -13.84 -14.68
CA GLN A 128 -5.50 -15.05 -15.47
C GLN A 128 -6.65 -14.90 -16.47
N LYS A 129 -7.77 -14.29 -16.07
CA LYS A 129 -8.86 -13.98 -17.00
C LYS A 129 -8.44 -13.03 -18.11
N PHE A 130 -7.59 -12.06 -17.83
CA PHE A 130 -7.05 -11.15 -18.84
C PHE A 130 -6.14 -11.87 -19.84
N ILE A 131 -5.30 -12.77 -19.37
CA ILE A 131 -4.39 -13.55 -20.22
C ILE A 131 -5.19 -14.57 -21.05
N ASP A 132 -6.15 -15.27 -20.44
CA ASP A 132 -6.94 -16.32 -21.08
C ASP A 132 -8.07 -15.75 -21.97
N GLY A 133 -8.46 -14.49 -21.79
CA GLY A 133 -9.52 -13.81 -22.53
C GLY A 133 -9.04 -12.97 -23.72
N TYR A 134 -7.74 -12.88 -23.89
CA TYR A 134 -7.08 -12.27 -25.03
C TYR A 134 -6.35 -13.34 -25.84
#